data_4f7f072721c793cb2dbe7ec457d0e69a
#
_entry.id   4f7f072721c793cb2dbe7ec457d0e69a
#
_cell.length_a   1.000
_cell.length_b   1.000
_cell.length_c   1.000
_cell.angle_alpha   90.00
_cell.angle_beta   90.00
_cell.angle_gamma   90.00
#
_symmetry.space_group_name_H-M   'P 1'
#
loop_
_entity.id
_entity.type
_entity.pdbx_description
1 polymer ?
#
loop_
_entity_poly.entity_id
_entity_poly.type
_entity_poly.pdbx_seq_one_letter_code
_entity_poly.pdbx_strand_id
1 'polypeptide(L)'
;MAAPVLSAEQIEEETRLRETLANIKHVIIVLSGKGGVGKSTVSSNLAEALSMSGFQVGIMDLDITGPNIPKMFHVEDEKLLVENDKLIPVQVPPSLKLMSMAFLLPSKDDAVMWRGPVKMGAVRQFIEDVNWGSLDYLVIDMPPGTGDEALSIVQLIPRADGAVIVTTPQDVALLDSRKSVTFAAQTGIPVIGIVENMSGFVCPHCGETIDIFKSGGGEATAKEIGVQFLGKVPLEPGVVASGDNGMPIVVANPESASAKAFQKIAEKVIKTIENEQKYLEEQRKKAQEKNQ
;
A
#
# COMPACT_ATOMS: atom_id res chain seq x y z
N MET A 1 32.54 -4.99 9.27
CA MET A 1 32.74 -4.12 8.10
C MET A 1 32.33 -2.71 8.53
N ALA A 2 33.15 -1.67 8.28
CA ALA A 2 32.75 -0.31 8.58
C ALA A 2 31.59 0.08 7.63
N ALA A 3 30.58 0.77 8.17
CA ALA A 3 29.48 1.29 7.34
C ALA A 3 30.07 2.21 6.26
N PRO A 4 29.57 2.16 5.02
CA PRO A 4 30.05 3.05 3.97
C PRO A 4 29.80 4.51 4.39
N VAL A 5 30.83 5.34 4.24
CA VAL A 5 30.73 6.80 4.48
C VAL A 5 29.90 7.37 3.33
N LEU A 6 28.72 7.88 3.64
CA LEU A 6 27.84 8.52 2.67
C LEU A 6 28.48 9.82 2.16
N SER A 7 28.28 10.12 0.88
CA SER A 7 28.67 11.43 0.32
C SER A 7 27.78 12.55 0.88
N ALA A 8 28.23 13.81 0.80
CA ALA A 8 27.43 14.96 1.23
C ALA A 8 26.08 15.02 0.49
N GLU A 9 26.06 14.69 -0.79
CA GLU A 9 24.87 14.62 -1.62
C GLU A 9 23.89 13.54 -1.15
N GLN A 10 24.39 12.34 -0.80
CA GLN A 10 23.56 11.26 -0.25
C GLN A 10 22.97 11.62 1.13
N ILE A 11 23.70 12.36 1.96
CA ILE A 11 23.19 12.83 3.26
C ILE A 11 22.07 13.86 3.06
N GLU A 12 22.22 14.77 2.10
CA GLU A 12 21.19 15.76 1.78
C GLU A 12 19.93 15.11 1.22
N GLU A 13 20.07 14.12 0.32
CA GLU A 13 18.96 13.32 -0.21
C GLU A 13 18.21 12.57 0.92
N GLU A 14 18.93 11.86 1.81
CA GLU A 14 18.30 11.19 2.95
C GLU A 14 17.57 12.18 3.87
N THR A 15 18.11 13.39 4.03
CA THR A 15 17.49 14.42 4.87
C THR A 15 16.18 14.89 4.25
N ARG A 16 16.16 15.20 2.95
CA ARG A 16 14.94 15.59 2.22
C ARG A 16 13.85 14.51 2.31
N LEU A 17 14.23 13.26 2.14
CA LEU A 17 13.33 12.12 2.23
C LEU A 17 12.69 12.01 3.63
N ARG A 18 13.51 12.16 4.68
CA ARG A 18 13.03 12.15 6.07
C ARG A 18 12.10 13.33 6.35
N GLU A 19 12.41 14.53 5.85
CA GLU A 19 11.59 15.73 6.02
C GLU A 19 10.23 15.58 5.34
N THR A 20 10.17 15.02 4.14
CA THR A 20 8.91 14.78 3.41
C THR A 20 7.99 13.84 4.19
N LEU A 21 8.54 12.82 4.84
CA LEU A 21 7.76 11.86 5.61
C LEU A 21 7.61 12.22 7.11
N ALA A 22 8.26 13.29 7.57
CA ALA A 22 8.27 13.68 9.00
C ALA A 22 6.87 14.01 9.55
N ASN A 23 6.00 14.57 8.71
CA ASN A 23 4.64 14.96 9.08
C ASN A 23 3.61 13.84 8.83
N ILE A 24 4.06 12.64 8.49
CA ILE A 24 3.21 11.47 8.28
C ILE A 24 3.34 10.57 9.51
N LYS A 25 2.22 10.31 10.20
CA LYS A 25 2.25 9.50 11.43
C LYS A 25 2.56 8.03 11.13
N HIS A 26 1.89 7.46 10.12
CA HIS A 26 1.99 6.05 9.76
C HIS A 26 2.19 5.84 8.27
N VAL A 27 3.14 4.99 7.91
CA VAL A 27 3.42 4.57 6.54
C VAL A 27 3.14 3.08 6.40
N ILE A 28 2.19 2.73 5.54
CA ILE A 28 1.78 1.35 5.24
C ILE A 28 2.20 1.01 3.83
N ILE A 29 2.95 -0.06 3.66
CA ILE A 29 3.35 -0.57 2.35
C ILE A 29 2.42 -1.72 1.95
N VAL A 30 1.86 -1.68 0.74
CA VAL A 30 1.06 -2.79 0.20
C VAL A 30 1.88 -3.58 -0.80
N LEU A 31 2.10 -4.85 -0.51
CA LEU A 31 2.94 -5.78 -1.27
C LEU A 31 2.12 -6.91 -1.87
N SER A 32 2.59 -7.45 -2.98
CA SER A 32 2.12 -8.73 -3.52
C SER A 32 3.27 -9.49 -4.16
N GLY A 33 3.26 -10.81 -4.06
CA GLY A 33 4.32 -11.64 -4.65
C GLY A 33 4.23 -11.78 -6.17
N LYS A 34 3.09 -11.42 -6.77
CA LYS A 34 2.86 -11.41 -8.23
C LYS A 34 1.82 -10.38 -8.63
N GLY A 35 1.75 -10.06 -9.92
CA GLY A 35 0.70 -9.23 -10.50
C GLY A 35 -0.66 -9.94 -10.57
N GLY A 36 -1.75 -9.16 -10.70
CA GLY A 36 -3.09 -9.68 -10.92
C GLY A 36 -3.83 -10.18 -9.67
N VAL A 37 -3.27 -10.03 -8.46
CA VAL A 37 -3.95 -10.40 -7.20
C VAL A 37 -4.88 -9.31 -6.66
N GLY A 38 -4.96 -8.16 -7.34
CA GLY A 38 -5.78 -7.02 -6.92
C GLY A 38 -5.12 -6.14 -5.86
N LYS A 39 -3.79 -6.05 -5.84
CA LYS A 39 -3.01 -5.21 -4.93
C LYS A 39 -3.52 -3.76 -4.91
N SER A 40 -3.59 -3.10 -6.06
CA SER A 40 -4.03 -1.69 -6.17
C SER A 40 -5.51 -1.51 -5.79
N THR A 41 -6.36 -2.51 -6.03
CA THR A 41 -7.74 -2.52 -5.52
C THR A 41 -7.78 -2.55 -3.99
N VAL A 42 -6.92 -3.38 -3.37
CA VAL A 42 -6.81 -3.42 -1.90
C VAL A 42 -6.23 -2.11 -1.38
N SER A 43 -5.18 -1.57 -2.00
CA SER A 43 -4.56 -0.29 -1.62
C SER A 43 -5.56 0.86 -1.65
N SER A 44 -6.32 1.00 -2.75
CA SER A 44 -7.32 2.05 -2.93
C SER A 44 -8.46 1.94 -1.92
N ASN A 45 -9.01 0.75 -1.72
CA ASN A 45 -10.11 0.56 -0.77
C ASN A 45 -9.65 0.65 0.68
N LEU A 46 -8.41 0.26 1.01
CA LEU A 46 -7.83 0.45 2.33
C LEU A 46 -7.64 1.93 2.64
N ALA A 47 -7.04 2.69 1.70
CA ALA A 47 -6.82 4.13 1.86
C ALA A 47 -8.15 4.87 2.04
N GLU A 48 -9.16 4.52 1.23
CA GLU A 48 -10.48 5.14 1.33
C GLU A 48 -11.21 4.75 2.62
N ALA A 49 -11.13 3.48 3.06
CA ALA A 49 -11.72 3.05 4.32
C ALA A 49 -11.09 3.76 5.54
N LEU A 50 -9.78 4.03 5.50
CA LEU A 50 -9.09 4.85 6.50
C LEU A 50 -9.59 6.31 6.45
N SER A 51 -9.74 6.90 5.26
CA SER A 51 -10.28 8.24 5.06
C SER A 51 -11.71 8.36 5.60
N MET A 52 -12.58 7.39 5.29
CA MET A 52 -13.95 7.31 5.81
C MET A 52 -14.00 7.14 7.33
N SER A 53 -12.95 6.62 7.94
CA SER A 53 -12.80 6.53 9.41
C SER A 53 -12.36 7.86 10.06
N GLY A 54 -12.23 8.94 9.28
CA GLY A 54 -11.92 10.29 9.73
C GLY A 54 -10.43 10.64 9.75
N PHE A 55 -9.56 9.82 9.22
CA PHE A 55 -8.13 10.08 9.13
C PHE A 55 -7.77 10.92 7.89
N GLN A 56 -6.69 11.69 7.99
CA GLN A 56 -6.05 12.33 6.84
C GLN A 56 -5.15 11.30 6.16
N VAL A 57 -5.49 10.93 4.93
CA VAL A 57 -4.85 9.80 4.25
C VAL A 57 -4.20 10.24 2.95
N GLY A 58 -2.98 9.74 2.70
CA GLY A 58 -2.35 9.77 1.39
C GLY A 58 -2.29 8.37 0.77
N ILE A 59 -2.40 8.29 -0.55
CA ILE A 59 -2.08 7.10 -1.31
C ILE A 59 -1.02 7.43 -2.36
N MET A 60 0.06 6.64 -2.38
CA MET A 60 1.16 6.77 -3.32
C MET A 60 1.25 5.51 -4.17
N ASP A 61 1.04 5.65 -5.47
CA ASP A 61 1.14 4.56 -6.45
C ASP A 61 2.53 4.57 -7.11
N LEU A 62 3.34 3.60 -6.76
CA LEU A 62 4.70 3.40 -7.27
C LEU A 62 4.81 2.29 -8.31
N ASP A 63 3.69 1.72 -8.78
CA ASP A 63 3.70 0.76 -9.89
C ASP A 63 3.87 1.48 -11.23
N ILE A 64 5.11 1.61 -11.69
CA ILE A 64 5.43 2.34 -12.93
C ILE A 64 4.91 1.59 -14.18
N THR A 65 4.78 0.28 -14.10
CA THR A 65 4.39 -0.55 -15.26
C THR A 65 2.90 -0.58 -15.50
N GLY A 66 2.11 -0.35 -14.48
CA GLY A 66 0.65 -0.35 -14.56
C GLY A 66 0.02 0.51 -13.47
N PRO A 67 0.28 1.85 -13.49
CA PRO A 67 -0.22 2.75 -12.45
C PRO A 67 -1.72 2.99 -12.64
N ASN A 68 -2.56 2.21 -11.96
CA ASN A 68 -4.01 2.18 -12.16
C ASN A 68 -4.81 2.95 -11.09
N ILE A 69 -4.17 3.40 -10.03
CA ILE A 69 -4.88 4.05 -8.91
C ILE A 69 -5.60 5.34 -9.33
N PRO A 70 -5.04 6.23 -10.17
CA PRO A 70 -5.77 7.42 -10.63
C PRO A 70 -7.11 7.09 -11.30
N LYS A 71 -7.17 6.01 -12.09
CA LYS A 71 -8.42 5.53 -12.70
C LYS A 71 -9.44 5.10 -11.65
N MET A 72 -9.00 4.43 -10.59
CA MET A 72 -9.88 3.97 -9.50
C MET A 72 -10.48 5.10 -8.67
N PHE A 73 -9.98 6.33 -8.82
CA PHE A 73 -10.47 7.54 -8.16
C PHE A 73 -10.98 8.61 -9.14
N HIS A 74 -11.07 8.29 -10.43
CA HIS A 74 -11.52 9.20 -11.49
C HIS A 74 -10.72 10.51 -11.57
N VAL A 75 -9.41 10.43 -11.36
CA VAL A 75 -8.47 11.56 -11.40
C VAL A 75 -7.33 11.31 -12.40
N GLU A 76 -7.53 10.42 -13.35
CA GLU A 76 -6.52 10.04 -14.34
C GLU A 76 -6.20 11.15 -15.35
N ASP A 77 -7.03 12.19 -15.43
CA ASP A 77 -6.83 13.36 -16.29
C ASP A 77 -6.25 14.57 -15.55
N GLU A 78 -6.09 14.45 -14.23
CA GLU A 78 -5.51 15.51 -13.42
C GLU A 78 -4.03 15.73 -13.76
N LYS A 79 -3.60 16.97 -13.68
CA LYS A 79 -2.21 17.35 -13.90
C LYS A 79 -1.55 17.71 -12.57
N LEU A 80 -0.32 17.24 -12.38
CA LEU A 80 0.45 17.63 -11.22
C LEU A 80 0.74 19.14 -11.23
N LEU A 81 0.45 19.76 -10.10
CA LEU A 81 0.87 21.13 -9.82
C LEU A 81 2.20 21.11 -9.08
N VAL A 82 3.03 22.12 -9.36
CA VAL A 82 4.30 22.33 -8.65
C VAL A 82 4.22 23.68 -7.96
N GLU A 83 4.44 23.70 -6.66
CA GLU A 83 4.49 24.91 -5.85
C GLU A 83 5.76 24.86 -4.97
N ASN A 84 6.58 25.92 -5.03
CA ASN A 84 7.83 26.01 -4.26
C ASN A 84 8.73 24.77 -4.45
N ASP A 85 8.90 24.35 -5.68
CA ASP A 85 9.68 23.16 -6.09
C ASP A 85 9.18 21.81 -5.50
N LYS A 86 7.92 21.77 -5.02
CA LYS A 86 7.29 20.55 -4.52
C LYS A 86 6.09 20.17 -5.38
N LEU A 87 5.89 18.87 -5.55
CA LEU A 87 4.73 18.28 -6.20
C LEU A 87 3.53 18.33 -5.26
N ILE A 88 2.43 18.87 -5.74
CA ILE A 88 1.19 18.95 -4.96
C ILE A 88 0.33 17.71 -5.26
N PRO A 89 -0.01 16.90 -4.25
CA PRO A 89 -0.84 15.72 -4.46
C PRO A 89 -2.25 16.12 -4.89
N VAL A 90 -2.80 15.32 -5.81
CA VAL A 90 -4.19 15.45 -6.26
C VAL A 90 -5.13 15.19 -5.09
N GLN A 91 -6.12 16.07 -4.91
CA GLN A 91 -7.11 15.92 -3.84
C GLN A 91 -8.24 15.02 -4.31
N VAL A 92 -8.53 13.99 -3.54
CA VAL A 92 -9.70 13.13 -3.70
C VAL A 92 -10.62 13.37 -2.51
N PRO A 93 -11.84 13.89 -2.75
CA PRO A 93 -12.78 14.14 -1.65
C PRO A 93 -13.16 12.85 -0.89
N PRO A 94 -13.43 12.92 0.44
CA PRO A 94 -13.40 14.12 1.25
C PRO A 94 -12.03 14.51 1.83
N SER A 95 -11.09 13.59 2.02
CA SER A 95 -9.83 13.84 2.76
C SER A 95 -8.64 13.00 2.30
N LEU A 96 -8.71 12.41 1.11
CA LEU A 96 -7.63 11.60 0.55
C LEU A 96 -6.78 12.43 -0.42
N LYS A 97 -5.46 12.26 -0.32
CA LYS A 97 -4.47 12.82 -1.24
C LYS A 97 -3.85 11.70 -2.06
N LEU A 98 -3.74 11.92 -3.36
CA LEU A 98 -3.25 10.90 -4.29
C LEU A 98 -2.04 11.40 -5.06
N MET A 99 -1.00 10.56 -5.10
CA MET A 99 0.12 10.67 -6.02
C MET A 99 0.31 9.36 -6.76
N SER A 100 0.52 9.41 -8.07
CA SER A 100 0.78 8.23 -8.89
C SER A 100 1.84 8.50 -9.93
N MET A 101 2.66 7.50 -10.20
CA MET A 101 3.62 7.53 -11.31
C MET A 101 2.92 7.76 -12.67
N ALA A 102 1.62 7.47 -12.78
CA ALA A 102 0.82 7.79 -13.97
C ALA A 102 0.86 9.28 -14.33
N PHE A 103 0.90 10.17 -13.33
CA PHE A 103 0.90 11.61 -13.56
C PHE A 103 2.20 12.14 -14.18
N LEU A 104 3.27 11.35 -14.17
CA LEU A 104 4.55 11.69 -14.80
C LEU A 104 4.64 11.21 -16.26
N LEU A 105 3.64 10.46 -16.74
CA LEU A 105 3.60 9.94 -18.10
C LEU A 105 3.03 10.99 -19.05
N PRO A 106 3.62 11.17 -20.23
CA PRO A 106 3.12 12.12 -21.23
C PRO A 106 1.73 11.77 -21.76
N SER A 107 1.39 10.47 -21.79
CA SER A 107 0.10 9.94 -22.22
C SER A 107 -0.24 8.66 -21.45
N LYS A 108 -1.54 8.39 -21.27
CA LYS A 108 -2.05 7.17 -20.63
C LYS A 108 -1.66 5.89 -21.39
N ASP A 109 -1.43 6.00 -22.70
CA ASP A 109 -1.10 4.90 -23.59
C ASP A 109 0.43 4.73 -23.79
N ASP A 110 1.23 5.60 -23.18
CA ASP A 110 2.68 5.53 -23.32
C ASP A 110 3.25 4.37 -22.48
N ALA A 111 3.95 3.48 -23.16
CA ALA A 111 4.73 2.46 -22.46
C ALA A 111 5.98 3.09 -21.85
N VAL A 112 6.18 2.89 -20.56
CA VAL A 112 7.39 3.36 -19.86
C VAL A 112 8.58 2.52 -20.26
N MET A 113 9.36 3.00 -21.23
CA MET A 113 10.62 2.38 -21.66
C MET A 113 11.83 2.94 -20.92
N TRP A 114 11.69 3.28 -19.65
CA TRP A 114 12.80 3.79 -18.86
C TRP A 114 13.76 2.67 -18.46
N ARG A 115 15.05 2.90 -18.61
CA ARG A 115 16.08 2.00 -18.07
C ARG A 115 16.13 2.12 -16.55
N GLY A 116 16.51 1.03 -15.87
CA GLY A 116 16.51 0.93 -14.42
C GLY A 116 16.98 2.16 -13.64
N PRO A 117 18.17 2.75 -13.95
CA PRO A 117 18.66 3.94 -13.23
C PRO A 117 17.76 5.17 -13.39
N VAL A 118 17.22 5.41 -14.60
CA VAL A 118 16.31 6.55 -14.85
C VAL A 118 15.00 6.35 -14.10
N LYS A 119 14.47 5.10 -14.12
CA LYS A 119 13.27 4.70 -13.40
C LYS A 119 13.41 4.97 -11.90
N MET A 120 14.52 4.53 -11.30
CA MET A 120 14.77 4.71 -9.87
C MET A 120 15.02 6.17 -9.49
N GLY A 121 15.66 6.96 -10.36
CA GLY A 121 15.79 8.40 -10.19
C GLY A 121 14.43 9.10 -10.13
N ALA A 122 13.52 8.77 -11.05
CA ALA A 122 12.16 9.30 -11.05
C ALA A 122 11.37 8.90 -9.80
N VAL A 123 11.45 7.63 -9.37
CA VAL A 123 10.80 7.17 -8.12
C VAL A 123 11.34 7.92 -6.91
N ARG A 124 12.65 8.08 -6.81
CA ARG A 124 13.28 8.82 -5.71
C ARG A 124 12.75 10.24 -5.65
N GLN A 125 12.85 10.97 -6.77
CA GLN A 125 12.34 12.34 -6.87
C GLN A 125 10.86 12.42 -6.52
N PHE A 126 10.08 11.45 -6.98
CA PHE A 126 8.65 11.36 -6.69
C PHE A 126 8.36 11.19 -5.18
N ILE A 127 9.18 10.43 -4.45
CA ILE A 127 9.02 10.28 -2.99
C ILE A 127 9.52 11.54 -2.25
N GLU A 128 10.62 12.16 -2.71
CA GLU A 128 11.27 13.29 -2.03
C GLU A 128 10.52 14.61 -2.20
N ASP A 129 9.89 14.84 -3.35
CA ASP A 129 9.39 16.16 -3.75
C ASP A 129 7.88 16.37 -3.53
N VAL A 130 7.18 15.39 -2.97
CA VAL A 130 5.73 15.53 -2.72
C VAL A 130 5.46 16.31 -1.43
N ASN A 131 4.65 17.35 -1.53
CA ASN A 131 4.16 18.08 -0.37
C ASN A 131 2.88 17.44 0.19
N TRP A 132 3.05 16.40 0.99
CA TRP A 132 1.92 15.73 1.64
C TRP A 132 1.23 16.59 2.70
N GLY A 133 1.92 17.57 3.30
CA GLY A 133 1.46 18.21 4.53
C GLY A 133 1.36 17.18 5.67
N SER A 134 0.41 17.39 6.59
CA SER A 134 0.19 16.44 7.69
C SER A 134 -0.76 15.33 7.27
N LEU A 135 -0.33 14.07 7.47
CA LEU A 135 -1.15 12.87 7.26
C LEU A 135 -1.16 12.00 8.50
N ASP A 136 -2.29 11.32 8.72
CA ASP A 136 -2.36 10.22 9.69
C ASP A 136 -1.80 8.94 9.09
N TYR A 137 -2.15 8.64 7.83
CA TYR A 137 -1.70 7.44 7.11
C TYR A 137 -1.23 7.79 5.69
N LEU A 138 -0.13 7.16 5.28
CA LEU A 138 0.28 7.08 3.88
C LEU A 138 0.26 5.61 3.46
N VAL A 139 -0.56 5.25 2.49
CA VAL A 139 -0.62 3.92 1.89
C VAL A 139 0.21 3.94 0.61
N ILE A 140 1.23 3.10 0.55
CA ILE A 140 2.13 2.99 -0.61
C ILE A 140 1.82 1.72 -1.37
N ASP A 141 1.32 1.86 -2.58
CA ASP A 141 1.08 0.75 -3.51
C ASP A 141 2.37 0.44 -4.28
N MET A 142 2.97 -0.71 -4.00
CA MET A 142 4.26 -1.13 -4.55
C MET A 142 4.11 -1.79 -5.92
N PRO A 143 5.15 -1.81 -6.76
CA PRO A 143 5.13 -2.68 -7.95
C PRO A 143 4.95 -4.16 -7.54
N PRO A 144 4.39 -4.99 -8.44
CA PRO A 144 4.18 -6.40 -8.14
C PRO A 144 5.49 -7.18 -8.05
N GLY A 145 5.51 -8.20 -7.19
CA GLY A 145 6.68 -9.06 -6.99
C GLY A 145 7.63 -8.57 -5.90
N THR A 146 8.71 -9.33 -5.71
CA THR A 146 9.74 -9.12 -4.69
C THR A 146 11.14 -9.00 -5.31
N GLY A 147 11.20 -8.52 -6.55
CA GLY A 147 12.44 -8.35 -7.31
C GLY A 147 13.15 -7.03 -7.01
N ASP A 148 14.17 -6.75 -7.83
CA ASP A 148 15.07 -5.59 -7.67
C ASP A 148 14.33 -4.25 -7.62
N GLU A 149 13.22 -4.11 -8.34
CA GLU A 149 12.42 -2.88 -8.34
C GLU A 149 11.79 -2.63 -6.97
N ALA A 150 11.08 -3.62 -6.44
CA ALA A 150 10.47 -3.53 -5.12
C ALA A 150 11.53 -3.32 -4.03
N LEU A 151 12.68 -4.00 -4.11
CA LEU A 151 13.78 -3.85 -3.17
C LEU A 151 14.35 -2.42 -3.20
N SER A 152 14.59 -1.88 -4.39
CA SER A 152 15.14 -0.53 -4.56
C SER A 152 14.18 0.53 -4.02
N ILE A 153 12.87 0.37 -4.26
CA ILE A 153 11.85 1.29 -3.75
C ILE A 153 11.77 1.22 -2.22
N VAL A 154 11.75 0.03 -1.64
CA VAL A 154 11.71 -0.14 -0.18
C VAL A 154 12.90 0.53 0.50
N GLN A 155 14.09 0.46 -0.12
CA GLN A 155 15.29 1.13 0.39
C GLN A 155 15.22 2.65 0.36
N LEU A 156 14.35 3.23 -0.48
CA LEU A 156 14.08 4.66 -0.52
C LEU A 156 13.07 5.11 0.54
N ILE A 157 12.32 4.18 1.17
CA ILE A 157 11.35 4.52 2.19
C ILE A 157 12.03 4.43 3.57
N PRO A 158 12.36 5.57 4.21
CA PRO A 158 13.20 5.58 5.41
C PRO A 158 12.52 4.96 6.63
N ARG A 159 11.18 4.86 6.59
CA ARG A 159 10.37 4.31 7.66
C ARG A 159 9.05 3.76 7.09
N ALA A 160 8.73 2.53 7.48
CA ALA A 160 7.39 1.96 7.30
C ALA A 160 6.93 1.32 8.61
N ASP A 161 5.68 1.59 8.99
CA ASP A 161 5.08 0.97 10.18
C ASP A 161 4.74 -0.50 9.92
N GLY A 162 4.58 -0.88 8.64
CA GLY A 162 4.51 -2.27 8.24
C GLY A 162 3.95 -2.51 6.84
N ALA A 163 3.92 -3.78 6.47
CA ALA A 163 3.46 -4.26 5.18
C ALA A 163 2.13 -5.02 5.27
N VAL A 164 1.19 -4.67 4.41
CA VAL A 164 -0.01 -5.45 4.10
C VAL A 164 0.29 -6.29 2.86
N ILE A 165 0.17 -7.61 2.98
CA ILE A 165 0.48 -8.54 1.88
C ILE A 165 -0.82 -9.01 1.26
N VAL A 166 -0.96 -8.78 -0.05
CA VAL A 166 -2.15 -9.17 -0.83
C VAL A 166 -1.89 -10.46 -1.58
N THR A 167 -2.79 -11.42 -1.42
CA THR A 167 -2.78 -12.70 -2.13
C THR A 167 -4.18 -13.07 -2.62
N THR A 168 -4.25 -14.13 -3.44
CA THR A 168 -5.51 -14.83 -3.77
C THR A 168 -5.43 -16.25 -3.21
N PRO A 169 -6.57 -16.97 -3.03
CA PRO A 169 -6.56 -18.28 -2.36
C PRO A 169 -5.90 -19.43 -3.16
N GLN A 170 -5.44 -19.17 -4.39
CA GLN A 170 -4.80 -20.17 -5.24
C GLN A 170 -3.40 -20.54 -4.73
N ASP A 171 -3.05 -21.83 -4.72
CA ASP A 171 -1.78 -22.35 -4.19
C ASP A 171 -0.54 -21.64 -4.78
N VAL A 172 -0.57 -21.32 -6.08
CA VAL A 172 0.52 -20.57 -6.75
C VAL A 172 0.68 -19.16 -6.14
N ALA A 173 -0.42 -18.46 -5.84
CA ALA A 173 -0.36 -17.13 -5.24
C ALA A 173 0.14 -17.19 -3.79
N LEU A 174 -0.22 -18.26 -3.06
CA LEU A 174 0.22 -18.47 -1.68
C LEU A 174 1.74 -18.69 -1.58
N LEU A 175 2.35 -19.40 -2.54
CA LEU A 175 3.80 -19.52 -2.62
C LEU A 175 4.48 -18.15 -2.77
N ASP A 176 3.93 -17.29 -3.60
CA ASP A 176 4.49 -15.96 -3.83
C ASP A 176 4.22 -15.01 -2.65
N SER A 177 3.09 -15.17 -1.93
CA SER A 177 2.83 -14.39 -0.70
C SER A 177 3.81 -14.72 0.43
N ARG A 178 4.26 -16.00 0.55
CA ARG A 178 5.33 -16.40 1.48
C ARG A 178 6.65 -15.68 1.16
N LYS A 179 6.98 -15.54 -0.13
CA LYS A 179 8.16 -14.77 -0.55
C LYS A 179 8.02 -13.30 -0.17
N SER A 180 6.81 -12.71 -0.28
CA SER A 180 6.56 -11.33 0.14
C SER A 180 6.73 -11.12 1.66
N VAL A 181 6.31 -12.09 2.48
CA VAL A 181 6.56 -12.08 3.94
C VAL A 181 8.07 -12.13 4.23
N THR A 182 8.78 -13.04 3.56
CA THR A 182 10.25 -13.15 3.69
C THR A 182 10.95 -11.87 3.24
N PHE A 183 10.51 -11.28 2.13
CA PHE A 183 11.03 -10.02 1.61
C PHE A 183 10.85 -8.88 2.62
N ALA A 184 9.65 -8.70 3.18
CA ALA A 184 9.38 -7.70 4.21
C ALA A 184 10.30 -7.90 5.43
N ALA A 185 10.45 -9.14 5.91
CA ALA A 185 11.33 -9.45 7.03
C ALA A 185 12.81 -9.15 6.72
N GLN A 186 13.29 -9.48 5.53
CA GLN A 186 14.68 -9.22 5.11
C GLN A 186 14.97 -7.72 4.91
N THR A 187 13.96 -6.93 4.55
CA THR A 187 14.07 -5.47 4.42
C THR A 187 13.80 -4.73 5.73
N GLY A 188 13.53 -5.45 6.83
CA GLY A 188 13.28 -4.86 8.14
C GLY A 188 11.89 -4.23 8.28
N ILE A 189 10.95 -4.53 7.39
CA ILE A 189 9.58 -4.03 7.45
C ILE A 189 8.71 -5.03 8.23
N PRO A 190 8.07 -4.63 9.34
CA PRO A 190 7.11 -5.47 10.04
C PRO A 190 5.97 -5.91 9.12
N VAL A 191 5.43 -7.10 9.31
CA VAL A 191 4.26 -7.56 8.54
C VAL A 191 3.01 -7.30 9.37
N ILE A 192 2.15 -6.35 8.93
CA ILE A 192 0.86 -6.07 9.54
C ILE A 192 -0.06 -7.28 9.38
N GLY A 193 -0.06 -7.89 8.17
CA GLY A 193 -0.80 -9.12 7.93
C GLY A 193 -1.08 -9.39 6.48
N ILE A 194 -1.84 -10.48 6.24
CA ILE A 194 -2.21 -10.96 4.91
C ILE A 194 -3.69 -10.66 4.65
N VAL A 195 -3.99 -10.12 3.46
CA VAL A 195 -5.33 -9.98 2.88
C VAL A 195 -5.50 -11.03 1.78
N GLU A 196 -6.52 -11.87 1.90
CA GLU A 196 -6.93 -12.80 0.83
C GLU A 196 -8.00 -12.14 -0.03
N ASN A 197 -7.63 -11.69 -1.19
CA ASN A 197 -8.53 -11.09 -2.18
C ASN A 197 -9.11 -12.15 -3.12
N MET A 198 -10.26 -11.87 -3.73
CA MET A 198 -10.99 -12.78 -4.64
C MET A 198 -11.33 -14.12 -3.97
N SER A 199 -11.71 -14.10 -2.69
CA SER A 199 -11.97 -15.26 -1.84
C SER A 199 -13.44 -15.62 -1.80
N GLY A 200 -13.83 -16.61 -2.58
CA GLY A 200 -15.22 -17.02 -2.76
C GLY A 200 -16.02 -16.03 -3.61
N PHE A 201 -17.12 -16.51 -4.19
CA PHE A 201 -18.07 -15.73 -4.97
C PHE A 201 -19.48 -16.08 -4.52
N VAL A 202 -20.26 -15.06 -4.20
CA VAL A 202 -21.68 -15.26 -3.89
C VAL A 202 -22.49 -14.96 -5.15
N CYS A 203 -23.23 -15.95 -5.64
CA CYS A 203 -24.07 -15.79 -6.81
C CYS A 203 -25.17 -14.74 -6.53
N PRO A 204 -25.27 -13.66 -7.32
CA PRO A 204 -26.26 -12.61 -7.09
C PRO A 204 -27.69 -13.06 -7.36
N HIS A 205 -27.90 -14.20 -8.04
CA HIS A 205 -29.22 -14.72 -8.38
C HIS A 205 -29.78 -15.69 -7.35
N CYS A 206 -28.96 -16.60 -6.83
CA CYS A 206 -29.42 -17.64 -5.90
C CYS A 206 -28.80 -17.59 -4.50
N GLY A 207 -27.78 -16.73 -4.29
CA GLY A 207 -27.08 -16.62 -3.01
C GLY A 207 -26.11 -17.77 -2.70
N GLU A 208 -25.97 -18.75 -3.61
CA GLU A 208 -25.03 -19.85 -3.42
C GLU A 208 -23.58 -19.36 -3.50
N THR A 209 -22.75 -19.85 -2.58
CA THR A 209 -21.31 -19.52 -2.58
C THR A 209 -20.55 -20.50 -3.45
N ILE A 210 -19.79 -20.00 -4.41
CA ILE A 210 -18.97 -20.76 -5.34
C ILE A 210 -17.50 -20.39 -5.13
N ASP A 211 -16.65 -21.34 -4.90
CA ASP A 211 -15.22 -21.15 -4.71
C ASP A 211 -14.47 -21.16 -6.05
N ILE A 212 -14.67 -20.11 -6.88
CA ILE A 212 -14.07 -19.98 -8.21
C ILE A 212 -12.53 -20.11 -8.14
N PHE A 213 -11.92 -19.43 -7.19
CA PHE A 213 -10.47 -19.45 -6.95
C PHE A 213 -10.10 -20.17 -5.64
N LYS A 214 -10.96 -20.99 -5.08
CA LYS A 214 -10.89 -21.52 -3.70
C LYS A 214 -11.19 -20.43 -2.65
N SER A 215 -11.03 -20.76 -1.36
CA SER A 215 -11.16 -19.85 -0.23
C SER A 215 -10.36 -20.38 0.95
N GLY A 216 -9.77 -19.48 1.75
CA GLY A 216 -9.11 -19.82 3.02
C GLY A 216 -7.63 -20.18 2.93
N GLY A 217 -7.04 -20.20 1.72
CA GLY A 217 -5.62 -20.48 1.56
C GLY A 217 -4.72 -19.42 2.19
N GLY A 218 -5.08 -18.15 2.08
CA GLY A 218 -4.36 -17.03 2.71
C GLY A 218 -4.41 -17.08 4.24
N GLU A 219 -5.57 -17.45 4.81
CA GLU A 219 -5.72 -17.62 6.25
C GLU A 219 -4.87 -18.79 6.78
N ALA A 220 -4.90 -19.93 6.08
CA ALA A 220 -4.07 -21.07 6.42
C ALA A 220 -2.57 -20.73 6.35
N THR A 221 -2.15 -20.03 5.28
CA THR A 221 -0.77 -19.58 5.10
C THR A 221 -0.37 -18.61 6.21
N ALA A 222 -1.19 -17.61 6.54
CA ALA A 222 -0.90 -16.65 7.61
C ALA A 222 -0.66 -17.37 8.95
N LYS A 223 -1.51 -18.34 9.28
CA LYS A 223 -1.38 -19.16 10.48
C LYS A 223 -0.08 -20.00 10.49
N GLU A 224 0.27 -20.60 9.36
CA GLU A 224 1.47 -21.44 9.23
C GLU A 224 2.76 -20.65 9.41
N ILE A 225 2.84 -19.44 8.83
CA ILE A 225 4.04 -18.59 8.92
C ILE A 225 4.03 -17.64 10.13
N GLY A 226 2.97 -17.68 10.95
CA GLY A 226 2.90 -16.90 12.19
C GLY A 226 2.64 -15.40 12.01
N VAL A 227 1.97 -14.99 10.92
CA VAL A 227 1.57 -13.59 10.69
C VAL A 227 0.06 -13.43 10.86
N GLN A 228 -0.39 -12.20 11.10
CA GLN A 228 -1.82 -11.92 11.25
C GLN A 228 -2.56 -12.11 9.93
N PHE A 229 -3.77 -12.67 10.01
CA PHE A 229 -4.72 -12.68 8.90
C PHE A 229 -5.70 -11.51 9.04
N LEU A 230 -5.64 -10.57 8.08
CA LEU A 230 -6.45 -9.35 8.11
C LEU A 230 -7.89 -9.62 7.66
N GLY A 231 -8.09 -10.42 6.62
CA GLY A 231 -9.44 -10.75 6.16
C GLY A 231 -9.49 -11.34 4.76
N LYS A 232 -10.72 -11.73 4.41
CA LYS A 232 -11.09 -12.20 3.06
C LYS A 232 -11.94 -11.13 2.39
N VAL A 233 -11.60 -10.80 1.16
CA VAL A 233 -12.42 -9.96 0.28
C VAL A 233 -13.04 -10.87 -0.77
N PRO A 234 -14.37 -10.98 -0.85
CA PRO A 234 -15.01 -11.84 -1.83
C PRO A 234 -14.79 -11.33 -3.25
N LEU A 235 -14.86 -12.24 -4.21
CA LEU A 235 -14.96 -11.87 -5.61
C LEU A 235 -16.37 -11.32 -5.86
N GLU A 236 -16.47 -10.04 -6.19
CA GLU A 236 -17.74 -9.35 -6.38
C GLU A 236 -17.68 -8.48 -7.64
N PRO A 237 -18.60 -8.65 -8.62
CA PRO A 237 -18.61 -7.84 -9.85
C PRO A 237 -18.66 -6.34 -9.56
N GLY A 238 -19.30 -5.94 -8.45
CA GLY A 238 -19.39 -4.56 -8.01
C GLY A 238 -18.02 -3.91 -7.75
N VAL A 239 -17.02 -4.67 -7.33
CA VAL A 239 -15.65 -4.17 -7.10
C VAL A 239 -15.01 -3.72 -8.42
N VAL A 240 -15.19 -4.50 -9.49
CA VAL A 240 -14.68 -4.16 -10.82
C VAL A 240 -15.42 -2.93 -11.36
N ALA A 241 -16.75 -2.98 -11.36
CA ALA A 241 -17.57 -1.89 -11.88
C ALA A 241 -17.32 -0.56 -11.13
N SER A 242 -17.15 -0.60 -9.83
CA SER A 242 -16.86 0.59 -9.02
C SER A 242 -15.47 1.17 -9.32
N GLY A 243 -14.45 0.32 -9.46
CA GLY A 243 -13.10 0.74 -9.84
C GLY A 243 -13.06 1.37 -11.24
N ASP A 244 -13.73 0.77 -12.22
CA ASP A 244 -13.83 1.31 -13.59
C ASP A 244 -14.57 2.65 -13.63
N ASN A 245 -15.54 2.85 -12.74
CA ASN A 245 -16.28 4.11 -12.59
C ASN A 245 -15.53 5.14 -11.70
N GLY A 246 -14.34 4.82 -11.24
CA GLY A 246 -13.50 5.74 -10.47
C GLY A 246 -13.99 6.01 -9.05
N MET A 247 -14.68 5.05 -8.45
CA MET A 247 -15.18 5.15 -7.07
C MET A 247 -14.95 3.81 -6.35
N PRO A 248 -14.01 3.74 -5.38
CA PRO A 248 -13.77 2.51 -4.61
C PRO A 248 -15.06 1.93 -4.01
N ILE A 249 -15.15 0.59 -3.93
CA ILE A 249 -16.39 -0.11 -3.52
C ILE A 249 -16.85 0.29 -2.11
N VAL A 250 -15.93 0.68 -1.23
CA VAL A 250 -16.25 1.13 0.13
C VAL A 250 -17.11 2.40 0.14
N VAL A 251 -17.01 3.23 -0.91
CA VAL A 251 -17.86 4.42 -1.13
C VAL A 251 -19.04 4.09 -2.05
N ALA A 252 -18.77 3.40 -3.15
CA ALA A 252 -19.81 3.14 -4.18
C ALA A 252 -20.94 2.26 -3.65
N ASN A 253 -20.64 1.28 -2.79
CA ASN A 253 -21.64 0.41 -2.16
C ASN A 253 -21.17 -0.04 -0.77
N PRO A 254 -21.30 0.79 0.27
CA PRO A 254 -20.83 0.50 1.63
C PRO A 254 -21.44 -0.78 2.24
N GLU A 255 -22.64 -1.16 1.78
CA GLU A 255 -23.36 -2.33 2.26
C GLU A 255 -22.92 -3.64 1.61
N SER A 256 -22.12 -3.57 0.54
CA SER A 256 -21.64 -4.77 -0.13
C SER A 256 -20.74 -5.63 0.77
N ALA A 257 -20.62 -6.91 0.46
CA ALA A 257 -19.78 -7.83 1.20
C ALA A 257 -18.29 -7.43 1.13
N SER A 258 -17.85 -6.96 -0.05
CA SER A 258 -16.48 -6.50 -0.25
C SER A 258 -16.20 -5.20 0.51
N ALA A 259 -17.10 -4.23 0.50
CA ALA A 259 -16.94 -2.99 1.26
C ALA A 259 -16.81 -3.25 2.77
N LYS A 260 -17.69 -4.07 3.33
CA LYS A 260 -17.64 -4.50 4.74
C LYS A 260 -16.34 -5.24 5.07
N ALA A 261 -15.83 -6.03 4.12
CA ALA A 261 -14.55 -6.71 4.30
C ALA A 261 -13.38 -5.71 4.36
N PHE A 262 -13.34 -4.73 3.45
CA PHE A 262 -12.30 -3.68 3.47
C PHE A 262 -12.36 -2.81 4.73
N GLN A 263 -13.56 -2.45 5.21
CA GLN A 263 -13.71 -1.73 6.47
C GLN A 263 -13.13 -2.51 7.66
N LYS A 264 -13.45 -3.80 7.78
CA LYS A 264 -12.88 -4.68 8.81
C LYS A 264 -11.36 -4.85 8.70
N ILE A 265 -10.84 -4.89 7.47
CA ILE A 265 -9.39 -4.94 7.23
C ILE A 265 -8.74 -3.64 7.72
N ALA A 266 -9.31 -2.48 7.39
CA ALA A 266 -8.82 -1.19 7.86
C ALA A 266 -8.82 -1.08 9.40
N GLU A 267 -9.90 -1.50 10.07
CA GLU A 267 -9.97 -1.56 11.54
C GLU A 267 -8.85 -2.42 12.14
N LYS A 268 -8.58 -3.59 11.55
CA LYS A 268 -7.49 -4.46 12.01
C LYS A 268 -6.11 -3.85 11.78
N VAL A 269 -5.90 -3.18 10.65
CA VAL A 269 -4.65 -2.47 10.35
C VAL A 269 -4.41 -1.37 11.38
N ILE A 270 -5.39 -0.52 11.66
CA ILE A 270 -5.33 0.52 12.69
C ILE A 270 -4.93 -0.09 14.03
N LYS A 271 -5.69 -1.09 14.47
CA LYS A 271 -5.46 -1.74 15.78
C LYS A 271 -4.06 -2.37 15.89
N THR A 272 -3.57 -2.95 14.80
CA THR A 272 -2.22 -3.57 14.80
C THR A 272 -1.15 -2.52 14.98
N ILE A 273 -1.23 -1.43 14.23
CA ILE A 273 -0.27 -0.31 14.32
C ILE A 273 -0.30 0.33 15.71
N GLU A 274 -1.48 0.61 16.26
CA GLU A 274 -1.62 1.17 17.61
C GLU A 274 -1.03 0.26 18.71
N ASN A 275 -1.26 -1.06 18.60
CA ASN A 275 -0.73 -2.02 19.57
C ASN A 275 0.81 -2.09 19.51
N GLU A 276 1.38 -2.05 18.31
CA GLU A 276 2.83 -2.05 18.14
C GLU A 276 3.48 -0.79 18.69
N GLN A 277 2.87 0.37 18.48
CA GLN A 277 3.33 1.63 19.08
C GLN A 277 3.31 1.59 20.61
N LYS A 278 2.23 1.14 21.22
CA LYS A 278 2.15 0.98 22.67
C LYS A 278 3.24 0.07 23.22
N TYR A 279 3.45 -1.05 22.54
CA TYR A 279 4.51 -1.98 22.91
C TYR A 279 5.91 -1.34 22.87
N LEU A 280 6.22 -0.60 21.78
CA LEU A 280 7.49 0.10 21.63
C LEU A 280 7.69 1.21 22.68
N GLU A 281 6.65 1.95 23.02
CA GLU A 281 6.69 2.96 24.08
C GLU A 281 6.96 2.34 25.44
N GLU A 282 6.33 1.22 25.78
CA GLU A 282 6.58 0.50 27.02
C GLU A 282 8.02 -0.02 27.11
N GLN A 283 8.58 -0.54 26.00
CA GLN A 283 9.96 -0.99 25.95
C GLN A 283 10.95 0.18 26.16
N ARG A 284 10.68 1.32 25.55
CA ARG A 284 11.50 2.55 25.73
C ARG A 284 11.48 3.02 27.18
N LYS A 285 10.32 3.06 27.84
CA LYS A 285 10.21 3.41 29.27
C LYS A 285 11.02 2.47 30.14
N LYS A 286 10.86 1.16 29.94
CA LYS A 286 11.64 0.14 30.70
C LYS A 286 13.15 0.24 30.47
N ALA A 287 13.60 0.62 29.28
CA ALA A 287 15.02 0.83 28.98
C ALA A 287 15.57 2.08 29.68
N GLN A 288 14.78 3.15 29.76
CA GLN A 288 15.16 4.38 30.47
C GLN A 288 15.26 4.18 31.99
N GLU A 289 14.33 3.40 32.58
CA GLU A 289 14.33 3.06 34.01
C GLU A 289 15.54 2.17 34.42
N LYS A 290 16.06 1.34 33.49
CA LYS A 290 17.23 0.52 33.73
C LYS A 290 18.58 1.28 33.66
N ASN A 291 18.58 2.43 33.02
CA ASN A 291 19.76 3.28 32.86
C ASN A 291 19.84 4.43 33.92
N GLN A 292 18.88 4.51 34.81
CA GLN A 292 18.88 5.33 36.02
C GLN A 292 19.24 4.50 37.25
#